data_c4fa0d4a903db6b8810a93ecb38bccf7
#
_entry.id   c4fa0d4a903db6b8810a93ecb38bccf7
#
_cell.length_a   1.000
_cell.length_b   1.000
_cell.length_c   1.000
_cell.angle_alpha   90.00
_cell.angle_beta   90.00
_cell.angle_gamma   90.00
#
_symmetry.space_group_name_H-M   'P 1'
#
loop_
_entity.id
_entity.type
_entity.pdbx_description
1 polymer ?
#
loop_
_entity_poly.entity_id
_entity_poly.type
_entity_poly.pdbx_seq_one_letter_code
_entity_poly.pdbx_strand_id
1 'polypeptide(L)'
;MENFIEKLIASRLPVLPVKKDLKIGCVGSGFIMRDCQIPAYKSAGFNVACISSRSVEKAREVGVAHDIPVVFNSIDEMLDKGDFEILDIAVPPEVQPEIIFKALATCKKLKGILAQKPLAMDLSTAKKIVDACHKSSITLAVNQNMRFDQSIRVAKSLLNSGKLGDIVLATIEMRAIPHWMPWAQGLNSLSTFIMSIHHLDTFRYWLGNPDRVFASTTKDPRTKFSHVDGVNLYILEYESGMRASSWDDVWTGPAKEGSGDDIYIRWRIEGTKGLAKGTIGWPKYPEKVPSTLAFTTISDNGSWHFPSWNEVWFPDAFVGTMAQLLCAVEQGTEPEISGKDNLHTIALCEAVMKSVLTRQSIRLDSIS
;
A
#
# COMPACT_ATOMS: atom_id res chain seq x y z
N MET A 1 5.16 -23.32 -22.07
CA MET A 1 4.74 -23.03 -20.67
C MET A 1 5.91 -22.52 -19.85
N GLU A 2 7.05 -23.16 -19.85
CA GLU A 2 8.24 -22.78 -19.05
C GLU A 2 8.67 -21.30 -19.25
N ASN A 3 8.92 -20.89 -20.48
CA ASN A 3 9.25 -19.47 -20.80
C ASN A 3 8.18 -18.47 -20.33
N PHE A 4 6.90 -18.88 -20.30
CA PHE A 4 5.83 -18.04 -19.78
C PHE A 4 5.92 -17.89 -18.27
N ILE A 5 6.18 -18.97 -17.55
CA ILE A 5 6.34 -18.96 -16.08
C ILE A 5 7.56 -18.12 -15.68
N GLU A 6 8.68 -18.25 -16.39
CA GLU A 6 9.87 -17.41 -16.17
C GLU A 6 9.57 -15.92 -16.32
N LYS A 7 8.82 -15.51 -17.36
CA LYS A 7 8.38 -14.13 -17.56
C LYS A 7 7.44 -13.66 -16.45
N LEU A 8 6.53 -14.52 -15.99
CA LEU A 8 5.67 -14.21 -14.84
C LEU A 8 6.50 -13.98 -13.58
N ILE A 9 7.44 -14.88 -13.28
CA ILE A 9 8.33 -14.74 -12.12
C ILE A 9 9.14 -13.44 -12.20
N ALA A 10 9.66 -13.10 -13.38
CA ALA A 10 10.41 -11.85 -13.59
C ALA A 10 9.57 -10.59 -13.30
N SER A 11 8.26 -10.64 -13.56
CA SER A 11 7.36 -9.48 -13.34
C SER A 11 7.15 -9.11 -11.87
N ARG A 12 7.59 -9.93 -10.92
CA ARG A 12 7.53 -9.63 -9.48
C ARG A 12 8.42 -8.46 -9.08
N LEU A 13 9.51 -8.25 -9.82
CA LEU A 13 10.49 -7.22 -9.50
C LEU A 13 10.05 -5.85 -10.05
N PRO A 14 10.28 -4.76 -9.30
CA PRO A 14 10.05 -3.43 -9.81
C PRO A 14 11.12 -3.03 -10.83
N VAL A 15 10.77 -2.12 -11.73
CA VAL A 15 11.75 -1.41 -12.55
C VAL A 15 12.49 -0.43 -11.64
N LEU A 16 13.82 -0.47 -11.66
CA LEU A 16 14.65 0.43 -10.87
C LEU A 16 15.05 1.66 -11.69
N PRO A 17 15.25 2.83 -11.07
CA PRO A 17 15.78 4.02 -11.74
C PRO A 17 17.22 3.78 -12.20
N VAL A 18 17.61 4.43 -13.28
CA VAL A 18 19.00 4.40 -13.76
C VAL A 18 19.91 5.17 -12.79
N LYS A 19 19.43 6.33 -12.30
CA LYS A 19 20.13 7.13 -11.32
C LYS A 19 19.58 6.86 -9.92
N LYS A 20 20.47 6.48 -9.01
CA LYS A 20 20.12 6.18 -7.61
C LYS A 20 20.67 7.20 -6.63
N ASP A 21 21.21 8.30 -7.12
CA ASP A 21 21.91 9.33 -6.37
C ASP A 21 21.00 10.44 -5.83
N LEU A 22 19.73 10.50 -6.26
CA LEU A 22 18.76 11.44 -5.69
C LEU A 22 18.68 11.25 -4.17
N LYS A 23 18.92 12.34 -3.44
CA LYS A 23 18.95 12.35 -1.99
C LYS A 23 17.55 12.25 -1.42
N ILE A 24 17.33 11.25 -0.57
CA ILE A 24 16.05 10.99 0.10
C ILE A 24 16.14 11.51 1.53
N GLY A 25 15.23 12.41 1.90
CA GLY A 25 14.98 12.84 3.26
C GLY A 25 13.77 12.09 3.84
N CYS A 26 13.94 11.47 5.01
CA CYS A 26 12.95 10.61 5.64
C CYS A 26 12.29 11.32 6.83
N VAL A 27 10.95 11.35 6.88
CA VAL A 27 10.16 11.87 7.99
C VAL A 27 9.41 10.74 8.68
N GLY A 28 9.74 10.52 9.96
CA GLY A 28 9.21 9.44 10.79
C GLY A 28 10.30 8.43 11.17
N SER A 29 10.12 7.78 12.32
CA SER A 29 11.04 6.77 12.86
C SER A 29 10.30 5.55 13.41
N GLY A 30 9.05 5.35 12.94
CA GLY A 30 8.22 4.21 13.30
C GLY A 30 8.60 2.94 12.52
N PHE A 31 7.86 1.87 12.78
CA PHE A 31 8.05 0.55 12.17
C PHE A 31 8.21 0.60 10.64
N ILE A 32 7.31 1.30 9.93
CA ILE A 32 7.35 1.36 8.46
C ILE A 32 8.65 2.01 7.97
N MET A 33 9.06 3.13 8.56
CA MET A 33 10.30 3.80 8.16
C MET A 33 11.53 2.98 8.56
N ARG A 34 11.59 2.58 9.85
CA ARG A 34 12.77 1.93 10.42
C ARG A 34 13.01 0.52 9.88
N ASP A 35 11.93 -0.31 9.81
CA ASP A 35 12.08 -1.75 9.57
C ASP A 35 11.72 -2.16 8.13
N CYS A 36 11.08 -1.26 7.36
CA CYS A 36 10.63 -1.56 6.01
C CYS A 36 11.26 -0.64 4.95
N GLN A 37 10.98 0.67 4.97
CA GLN A 37 11.39 1.59 3.91
C GLN A 37 12.91 1.76 3.84
N ILE A 38 13.57 2.15 4.93
CA ILE A 38 15.02 2.36 4.93
C ILE A 38 15.80 1.09 4.58
N PRO A 39 15.50 -0.10 5.17
CA PRO A 39 16.13 -1.35 4.75
C PRO A 39 15.96 -1.66 3.26
N ALA A 40 14.76 -1.46 2.72
CA ALA A 40 14.49 -1.64 1.30
C ALA A 40 15.31 -0.68 0.42
N TYR A 41 15.38 0.60 0.79
CA TYR A 41 16.14 1.61 0.04
C TYR A 41 17.64 1.31 0.05
N LYS A 42 18.19 0.96 1.22
CA LYS A 42 19.58 0.56 1.35
C LYS A 42 19.91 -0.67 0.50
N SER A 43 19.05 -1.69 0.52
CA SER A 43 19.24 -2.90 -0.29
C SER A 43 19.20 -2.61 -1.81
N ALA A 44 18.39 -1.66 -2.24
CA ALA A 44 18.30 -1.22 -3.62
C ALA A 44 19.41 -0.23 -4.04
N GLY A 45 20.21 0.25 -3.08
CA GLY A 45 21.27 1.24 -3.31
C GLY A 45 20.75 2.66 -3.51
N PHE A 46 19.57 3.00 -2.97
CA PHE A 46 19.03 4.36 -2.97
C PHE A 46 19.71 5.20 -1.89
N ASN A 47 19.83 6.51 -2.13
CA ASN A 47 20.59 7.44 -1.31
C ASN A 47 19.72 8.04 -0.18
N VAL A 48 19.66 7.38 0.97
CA VAL A 48 19.03 7.93 2.19
C VAL A 48 19.98 8.94 2.84
N ALA A 49 19.71 10.23 2.69
CA ALA A 49 20.60 11.30 3.08
C ALA A 49 20.34 11.86 4.48
N CYS A 50 19.09 11.91 4.91
CA CYS A 50 18.76 12.46 6.23
C CYS A 50 17.45 11.90 6.77
N ILE A 51 17.27 12.06 8.09
CA ILE A 51 16.04 11.67 8.80
C ILE A 51 15.66 12.70 9.86
N SER A 52 14.37 12.86 10.07
CA SER A 52 13.81 13.54 11.23
C SER A 52 12.52 12.87 11.71
N SER A 53 12.18 13.07 12.97
CA SER A 53 10.94 12.54 13.55
C SER A 53 10.50 13.45 14.71
N ARG A 54 9.24 13.34 15.13
CA ARG A 54 8.74 13.99 16.34
C ARG A 54 9.55 13.64 17.59
N SER A 55 10.04 12.39 17.70
CA SER A 55 11.03 12.00 18.72
C SER A 55 12.41 12.00 18.07
N VAL A 56 13.24 12.95 18.50
CA VAL A 56 14.62 13.08 18.02
C VAL A 56 15.48 11.90 18.46
N GLU A 57 15.23 11.36 19.64
CA GLU A 57 15.92 10.19 20.18
C GLU A 57 15.72 8.97 19.26
N LYS A 58 14.45 8.68 18.90
CA LYS A 58 14.13 7.58 17.95
C LYS A 58 14.70 7.85 16.57
N ALA A 59 14.73 9.09 16.11
CA ALA A 59 15.37 9.43 14.83
C ALA A 59 16.87 9.15 14.87
N ARG A 60 17.56 9.46 15.99
CA ARG A 60 18.99 9.14 16.20
C ARG A 60 19.24 7.63 16.24
N GLU A 61 18.41 6.87 16.96
CA GLU A 61 18.50 5.41 16.99
C GLU A 61 18.42 4.81 15.57
N VAL A 62 17.44 5.27 14.77
CA VAL A 62 17.27 4.85 13.37
C VAL A 62 18.46 5.31 12.52
N GLY A 63 18.93 6.54 12.71
CA GLY A 63 20.09 7.10 12.02
C GLY A 63 21.35 6.25 12.23
N VAL A 64 21.62 5.85 13.47
CA VAL A 64 22.75 4.98 13.82
C VAL A 64 22.55 3.57 13.26
N ALA A 65 21.37 2.97 13.45
CA ALA A 65 21.09 1.61 13.01
C ALA A 65 21.19 1.41 11.49
N HIS A 66 20.98 2.48 10.72
CA HIS A 66 20.98 2.42 9.26
C HIS A 66 22.04 3.34 8.61
N ASP A 67 23.04 3.82 9.33
CA ASP A 67 24.11 4.68 8.79
C ASP A 67 23.56 5.86 7.98
N ILE A 68 22.58 6.60 8.53
CA ILE A 68 22.04 7.80 7.88
C ILE A 68 22.91 8.99 8.25
N PRO A 69 23.50 9.73 7.27
CA PRO A 69 24.53 10.73 7.54
C PRO A 69 24.06 11.89 8.43
N VAL A 70 22.79 12.31 8.29
CA VAL A 70 22.27 13.50 8.98
C VAL A 70 20.96 13.19 9.70
N VAL A 71 20.92 13.52 10.98
CA VAL A 71 19.70 13.45 11.81
C VAL A 71 19.35 14.85 12.27
N PHE A 72 18.18 15.35 11.88
CA PHE A 72 17.69 16.67 12.29
C PHE A 72 16.94 16.59 13.61
N ASN A 73 17.02 17.66 14.40
CA ASN A 73 16.34 17.74 15.69
C ASN A 73 14.82 17.99 15.59
N SER A 74 14.36 18.47 14.45
CA SER A 74 12.94 18.64 14.16
C SER A 74 12.66 18.47 12.67
N ILE A 75 11.40 18.14 12.35
CA ILE A 75 10.92 18.08 10.96
C ILE A 75 11.08 19.44 10.30
N ASP A 76 10.77 20.51 11.00
CA ASP A 76 10.89 21.88 10.50
C ASP A 76 12.32 22.23 10.11
N GLU A 77 13.28 21.89 10.95
CA GLU A 77 14.69 22.11 10.66
C GLU A 77 15.13 21.31 9.42
N MET A 78 14.66 20.06 9.30
CA MET A 78 14.95 19.22 8.14
C MET A 78 14.36 19.81 6.84
N LEU A 79 13.12 20.28 6.87
CA LEU A 79 12.46 20.86 5.71
C LEU A 79 13.12 22.18 5.26
N ASP A 80 13.65 22.97 6.21
CA ASP A 80 14.32 24.26 5.92
C ASP A 80 15.76 24.09 5.46
N LYS A 81 16.54 23.21 6.12
CA LYS A 81 17.99 23.09 5.95
C LYS A 81 18.45 21.81 5.28
N GLY A 82 17.57 20.82 5.12
CA GLY A 82 17.93 19.50 4.59
C GLY A 82 18.37 19.55 3.13
N ASP A 83 19.44 18.84 2.80
CA ASP A 83 19.91 18.68 1.42
C ASP A 83 19.36 17.37 0.84
N PHE A 84 18.10 17.41 0.40
CA PHE A 84 17.41 16.30 -0.25
C PHE A 84 16.52 16.79 -1.41
N GLU A 85 16.18 15.86 -2.30
CA GLU A 85 15.36 16.09 -3.50
C GLU A 85 14.07 15.29 -3.45
N ILE A 86 14.05 14.21 -2.69
CA ILE A 86 12.90 13.32 -2.48
C ILE A 86 12.55 13.35 -0.99
N LEU A 87 11.29 13.55 -0.69
CA LEU A 87 10.76 13.48 0.67
C LEU A 87 9.94 12.22 0.84
N ASP A 88 10.34 11.36 1.78
CA ASP A 88 9.60 10.17 2.18
C ASP A 88 8.94 10.38 3.54
N ILE A 89 7.63 10.23 3.61
CA ILE A 89 6.83 10.53 4.81
C ILE A 89 6.20 9.25 5.33
N ALA A 90 6.53 8.86 6.58
CA ALA A 90 5.91 7.73 7.27
C ALA A 90 5.45 8.12 8.67
N VAL A 91 4.37 8.88 8.72
CA VAL A 91 3.73 9.41 9.93
C VAL A 91 2.24 9.02 9.96
N PRO A 92 1.54 9.17 11.10
CA PRO A 92 0.08 9.03 11.15
C PRO A 92 -0.62 9.94 10.13
N PRO A 93 -1.73 9.49 9.53
CA PRO A 93 -2.35 10.18 8.39
C PRO A 93 -2.86 11.58 8.72
N GLU A 94 -3.19 11.87 9.97
CA GLU A 94 -3.72 13.17 10.38
C GLU A 94 -2.67 14.30 10.30
N VAL A 95 -1.38 13.96 10.48
CA VAL A 95 -0.29 14.97 10.46
C VAL A 95 0.41 15.05 9.10
N GLN A 96 0.20 14.08 8.24
CA GLN A 96 0.85 14.02 6.93
C GLN A 96 0.55 15.22 6.01
N PRO A 97 -0.71 15.72 5.90
CA PRO A 97 -1.03 16.86 5.06
C PRO A 97 -0.24 18.13 5.42
N GLU A 98 -0.10 18.43 6.71
CA GLU A 98 0.65 19.61 7.19
C GLU A 98 2.11 19.53 6.75
N ILE A 99 2.74 18.36 6.91
CA ILE A 99 4.15 18.15 6.50
C ILE A 99 4.31 18.35 4.99
N ILE A 100 3.37 17.82 4.19
CA ILE A 100 3.41 17.98 2.73
C ILE A 100 3.31 19.46 2.34
N PHE A 101 2.30 20.18 2.85
CA PHE A 101 2.13 21.60 2.54
C PHE A 101 3.34 22.44 2.97
N LYS A 102 3.92 22.14 4.13
CA LYS A 102 5.12 22.81 4.62
C LYS A 102 6.33 22.52 3.73
N ALA A 103 6.51 21.26 3.32
CA ALA A 103 7.59 20.88 2.40
C ALA A 103 7.49 21.62 1.05
N LEU A 104 6.27 21.72 0.50
CA LEU A 104 6.03 22.47 -0.74
C LEU A 104 6.36 23.96 -0.61
N ALA A 105 6.18 24.53 0.59
CA ALA A 105 6.46 25.96 0.84
C ALA A 105 7.95 26.25 1.10
N THR A 106 8.70 25.28 1.65
CA THR A 106 10.06 25.52 2.17
C THR A 106 11.18 24.84 1.39
N CYS A 107 10.95 23.62 0.87
CA CYS A 107 12.01 22.80 0.26
C CYS A 107 12.28 23.19 -1.20
N LYS A 108 13.31 24.00 -1.44
CA LYS A 108 13.64 24.53 -2.78
C LYS A 108 14.13 23.50 -3.79
N LYS A 109 14.70 22.37 -3.33
CA LYS A 109 15.26 21.31 -4.19
C LYS A 109 14.30 20.13 -4.38
N LEU A 110 13.12 20.16 -3.78
CA LEU A 110 12.17 19.07 -3.81
C LEU A 110 11.73 18.77 -5.24
N LYS A 111 11.77 17.50 -5.61
CA LYS A 111 11.33 16.96 -6.91
C LYS A 111 10.19 15.96 -6.78
N GLY A 112 10.16 15.23 -5.66
CA GLY A 112 9.16 14.20 -5.43
C GLY A 112 8.86 13.97 -3.97
N ILE A 113 7.64 13.52 -3.71
CA ILE A 113 7.15 13.11 -2.38
C ILE A 113 6.61 11.69 -2.47
N LEU A 114 7.08 10.79 -1.60
CA LEU A 114 6.40 9.52 -1.30
C LEU A 114 5.61 9.70 0.00
N ALA A 115 4.30 9.84 -0.13
CA ALA A 115 3.39 9.95 1.00
C ALA A 115 2.97 8.56 1.48
N GLN A 116 2.73 8.39 2.78
CA GLN A 116 2.16 7.15 3.31
C GLN A 116 0.67 7.02 2.96
N LYS A 117 0.19 5.79 2.88
CA LYS A 117 -1.25 5.51 2.82
C LYS A 117 -1.86 5.52 4.24
N PRO A 118 -3.12 5.99 4.37
CA PRO A 118 -3.86 6.74 3.37
C PRO A 118 -3.22 8.10 3.11
N LEU A 119 -3.36 8.62 1.89
CA LEU A 119 -2.84 9.96 1.54
C LEU A 119 -3.46 11.04 2.45
N ALA A 120 -4.75 10.89 2.75
CA ALA A 120 -5.50 11.65 3.74
C ALA A 120 -6.69 10.80 4.23
N MET A 121 -7.35 11.24 5.30
CA MET A 121 -8.52 10.58 5.87
C MET A 121 -9.83 10.94 5.16
N ASP A 122 -9.79 11.87 4.20
CA ASP A 122 -10.91 12.28 3.36
C ASP A 122 -10.46 12.69 1.96
N LEU A 123 -11.38 12.60 1.00
CA LEU A 123 -11.13 12.89 -0.41
C LEU A 123 -10.85 14.38 -0.66
N SER A 124 -11.48 15.27 0.08
CA SER A 124 -11.29 16.72 -0.06
C SER A 124 -9.86 17.12 0.27
N THR A 125 -9.34 16.62 1.39
CA THR A 125 -7.94 16.84 1.80
C THR A 125 -6.97 16.19 0.82
N ALA A 126 -7.25 14.96 0.36
CA ALA A 126 -6.43 14.28 -0.63
C ALA A 126 -6.36 15.08 -1.95
N LYS A 127 -7.48 15.62 -2.43
CA LYS A 127 -7.51 16.51 -3.61
C LYS A 127 -6.65 17.75 -3.43
N LYS A 128 -6.73 18.43 -2.28
CA LYS A 128 -5.90 19.61 -1.97
C LYS A 128 -4.41 19.28 -2.02
N ILE A 129 -4.00 18.12 -1.49
CA ILE A 129 -2.60 17.67 -1.55
C ILE A 129 -2.16 17.46 -3.00
N VAL A 130 -2.95 16.72 -3.78
CA VAL A 130 -2.66 16.43 -5.19
C VAL A 130 -2.54 17.73 -6.00
N ASP A 131 -3.49 18.64 -5.84
CA ASP A 131 -3.50 19.94 -6.51
C ASP A 131 -2.29 20.81 -6.12
N ALA A 132 -1.92 20.81 -4.84
CA ALA A 132 -0.75 21.58 -4.37
C ALA A 132 0.56 21.03 -4.95
N CYS A 133 0.75 19.70 -4.94
CA CYS A 133 1.90 19.06 -5.56
C CYS A 133 1.97 19.35 -7.06
N HIS A 134 0.84 19.24 -7.76
CA HIS A 134 0.77 19.54 -9.20
C HIS A 134 1.14 21.00 -9.50
N LYS A 135 0.58 21.97 -8.75
CA LYS A 135 0.89 23.39 -8.90
C LYS A 135 2.36 23.71 -8.63
N SER A 136 2.99 22.95 -7.75
CA SER A 136 4.42 23.10 -7.43
C SER A 136 5.33 22.29 -8.35
N SER A 137 4.79 21.57 -9.34
CA SER A 137 5.52 20.66 -10.23
C SER A 137 6.30 19.57 -9.46
N ILE A 138 5.74 19.09 -8.36
CA ILE A 138 6.31 18.02 -7.53
C ILE A 138 5.60 16.70 -7.84
N THR A 139 6.38 15.68 -8.19
CA THR A 139 5.86 14.32 -8.41
C THR A 139 5.40 13.73 -7.09
N LEU A 140 4.11 13.38 -6.98
CA LEU A 140 3.52 12.78 -5.79
C LEU A 140 3.22 11.30 -6.04
N ALA A 141 3.82 10.43 -5.24
CA ALA A 141 3.49 9.01 -5.14
C ALA A 141 2.94 8.68 -3.76
N VAL A 142 2.06 7.67 -3.69
CA VAL A 142 1.50 7.17 -2.43
C VAL A 142 1.97 5.74 -2.19
N ASN A 143 2.40 5.43 -0.98
CA ASN A 143 3.00 4.14 -0.62
C ASN A 143 1.96 3.01 -0.56
N GLN A 144 1.36 2.69 -1.70
CA GLN A 144 0.49 1.52 -1.89
C GLN A 144 1.34 0.25 -2.09
N ASN A 145 2.08 -0.09 -1.04
CA ASN A 145 3.10 -1.13 -1.09
C ASN A 145 2.57 -2.54 -1.40
N MET A 146 1.28 -2.83 -1.15
CA MET A 146 0.70 -4.13 -1.50
C MET A 146 0.71 -4.38 -3.01
N ARG A 147 0.62 -3.34 -3.87
CA ARG A 147 0.79 -3.51 -5.33
C ARG A 147 2.16 -4.11 -5.70
N PHE A 148 3.16 -3.97 -4.83
CA PHE A 148 4.53 -4.45 -5.04
C PHE A 148 4.84 -5.75 -4.29
N ASP A 149 3.86 -6.34 -3.60
CA ASP A 149 3.98 -7.73 -3.17
C ASP A 149 4.17 -8.63 -4.40
N GLN A 150 5.05 -9.60 -4.29
CA GLN A 150 5.46 -10.43 -5.41
C GLN A 150 4.28 -11.20 -6.00
N SER A 151 3.42 -11.77 -5.16
CA SER A 151 2.24 -12.51 -5.62
C SER A 151 1.22 -11.60 -6.33
N ILE A 152 1.04 -10.38 -5.83
CA ILE A 152 0.14 -9.37 -6.40
C ILE A 152 0.64 -8.89 -7.76
N ARG A 153 1.96 -8.65 -7.91
CA ARG A 153 2.58 -8.27 -9.19
C ARG A 153 2.47 -9.39 -10.23
N VAL A 154 2.81 -10.61 -9.84
CA VAL A 154 2.72 -11.78 -10.72
C VAL A 154 1.27 -12.05 -11.12
N ALA A 155 0.30 -11.92 -10.20
CA ALA A 155 -1.12 -12.03 -10.51
C ALA A 155 -1.56 -10.97 -11.54
N LYS A 156 -1.09 -9.71 -11.43
CA LYS A 156 -1.36 -8.68 -12.44
C LYS A 156 -0.81 -9.04 -13.81
N SER A 157 0.41 -9.59 -13.87
CA SER A 157 1.01 -10.04 -15.12
C SER A 157 0.24 -11.22 -15.73
N LEU A 158 -0.24 -12.14 -14.89
CA LEU A 158 -1.09 -13.26 -15.32
C LEU A 158 -2.44 -12.77 -15.88
N LEU A 159 -3.09 -11.80 -15.21
CA LEU A 159 -4.31 -11.14 -15.69
C LEU A 159 -4.08 -10.48 -17.06
N ASN A 160 -3.02 -9.70 -17.20
CA ASN A 160 -2.67 -9.01 -18.45
C ASN A 160 -2.35 -9.98 -19.60
N SER A 161 -1.95 -11.22 -19.30
CA SER A 161 -1.71 -12.24 -20.31
C SER A 161 -2.97 -12.79 -20.97
N GLY A 162 -4.15 -12.54 -20.40
CA GLY A 162 -5.44 -13.05 -20.85
C GLY A 162 -5.64 -14.57 -20.65
N LYS A 163 -4.69 -15.26 -19.99
CA LYS A 163 -4.77 -16.73 -19.81
C LYS A 163 -5.90 -17.18 -18.89
N LEU A 164 -6.36 -16.30 -17.99
CA LEU A 164 -7.50 -16.59 -17.15
C LEU A 164 -8.85 -16.34 -17.85
N GLY A 165 -8.84 -15.74 -19.04
CA GLY A 165 -10.06 -15.34 -19.77
C GLY A 165 -10.69 -14.09 -19.13
N ASP A 166 -12.01 -13.91 -19.32
CA ASP A 166 -12.76 -12.84 -18.69
C ASP A 166 -12.90 -13.12 -17.19
N ILE A 167 -12.57 -12.13 -16.36
CA ILE A 167 -12.62 -12.31 -14.93
C ILE A 167 -14.06 -12.26 -14.44
N VAL A 168 -14.43 -13.22 -13.60
CA VAL A 168 -15.77 -13.40 -13.03
C VAL A 168 -15.80 -12.99 -11.57
N LEU A 169 -14.79 -13.44 -10.79
CA LEU A 169 -14.73 -13.23 -9.34
C LEU A 169 -13.29 -12.99 -8.88
N ALA A 170 -13.12 -12.01 -8.00
CA ALA A 170 -11.89 -11.85 -7.22
C ALA A 170 -12.21 -11.70 -5.73
N THR A 171 -11.40 -12.31 -4.86
CA THR A 171 -11.56 -12.20 -3.41
C THR A 171 -10.24 -11.93 -2.71
N ILE A 172 -10.29 -11.16 -1.63
CA ILE A 172 -9.19 -11.00 -0.67
C ILE A 172 -9.76 -11.17 0.73
N GLU A 173 -9.09 -11.97 1.53
CA GLU A 173 -9.44 -12.23 2.92
C GLU A 173 -8.27 -11.85 3.80
N MET A 174 -8.52 -11.10 4.87
CA MET A 174 -7.47 -10.65 5.76
C MET A 174 -7.86 -10.75 7.23
N ARG A 175 -6.92 -11.25 8.02
CA ARG A 175 -6.93 -11.15 9.46
C ARG A 175 -5.62 -10.52 9.93
N ALA A 176 -5.71 -9.36 10.59
CA ALA A 176 -4.56 -8.60 11.06
C ALA A 176 -4.88 -7.78 12.31
N ILE A 177 -3.83 -7.26 12.98
CA ILE A 177 -3.97 -6.50 14.22
C ILE A 177 -3.47 -5.07 14.04
N PRO A 178 -4.21 -4.17 13.39
CA PRO A 178 -3.75 -2.79 13.24
C PRO A 178 -3.72 -2.01 14.58
N HIS A 179 -4.41 -2.48 15.60
CA HIS A 179 -4.43 -1.84 16.93
C HIS A 179 -3.15 -2.03 17.76
N TRP A 180 -2.20 -2.85 17.32
CA TRP A 180 -0.86 -2.92 17.92
C TRP A 180 -0.11 -1.59 17.82
N MET A 181 -0.49 -0.75 16.88
CA MET A 181 0.04 0.61 16.73
C MET A 181 -0.75 1.57 17.63
N PRO A 182 -0.17 2.14 18.70
CA PRO A 182 -0.90 2.97 19.64
C PRO A 182 -1.67 4.14 19.02
N TRP A 183 -1.13 4.75 17.97
CA TRP A 183 -1.80 5.84 17.24
C TRP A 183 -3.07 5.36 16.52
N ALA A 184 -3.11 4.14 16.06
CA ALA A 184 -4.25 3.59 15.32
C ALA A 184 -5.48 3.38 16.22
N GLN A 185 -5.28 3.16 17.52
CA GLN A 185 -6.37 3.03 18.49
C GLN A 185 -7.19 4.31 18.67
N GLY A 186 -6.65 5.47 18.25
CA GLY A 186 -7.38 6.74 18.21
C GLY A 186 -8.27 6.92 16.99
N LEU A 187 -8.19 6.04 15.99
CA LEU A 187 -8.98 6.15 14.77
C LEU A 187 -10.37 5.56 14.95
N ASN A 188 -11.39 6.34 14.59
CA ASN A 188 -12.77 5.85 14.58
C ASN A 188 -13.00 4.80 13.50
N SER A 189 -12.43 5.01 12.30
CA SER A 189 -12.45 4.08 11.16
C SER A 189 -11.08 3.43 11.03
N LEU A 190 -10.94 2.27 11.63
CA LEU A 190 -9.66 1.56 11.78
C LEU A 190 -9.38 0.65 10.57
N SER A 191 -10.30 -0.25 10.24
CA SER A 191 -10.09 -1.21 9.17
C SER A 191 -10.07 -0.56 7.80
N THR A 192 -11.06 0.24 7.46
CA THR A 192 -11.25 0.77 6.10
C THR A 192 -10.04 1.55 5.61
N PHE A 193 -9.52 2.51 6.39
CA PHE A 193 -8.41 3.38 5.99
C PHE A 193 -7.02 2.82 6.30
N ILE A 194 -6.91 1.82 7.20
CA ILE A 194 -5.60 1.27 7.56
C ILE A 194 -5.32 -0.07 6.89
N MET A 195 -6.33 -0.94 6.77
CA MET A 195 -6.17 -2.29 6.26
C MET A 195 -6.92 -2.52 4.95
N SER A 196 -8.25 -2.31 4.88
CA SER A 196 -9.04 -2.54 3.68
C SER A 196 -8.59 -1.68 2.49
N ILE A 197 -8.01 -0.51 2.74
CA ILE A 197 -7.43 0.36 1.70
C ILE A 197 -6.42 -0.39 0.82
N HIS A 198 -5.65 -1.33 1.39
CA HIS A 198 -4.73 -2.17 0.62
C HIS A 198 -5.47 -3.10 -0.35
N HIS A 199 -6.59 -3.69 0.10
CA HIS A 199 -7.41 -4.60 -0.72
C HIS A 199 -8.18 -3.82 -1.79
N LEU A 200 -8.81 -2.71 -1.41
CA LEU A 200 -9.52 -1.81 -2.33
C LEU A 200 -8.59 -1.32 -3.44
N ASP A 201 -7.38 -0.92 -3.08
CA ASP A 201 -6.35 -0.50 -4.02
C ASP A 201 -5.84 -1.66 -4.89
N THR A 202 -5.68 -2.87 -4.33
CA THR A 202 -5.28 -4.07 -5.07
C THR A 202 -6.35 -4.48 -6.09
N PHE A 203 -7.64 -4.44 -5.75
CA PHE A 203 -8.71 -4.69 -6.73
C PHE A 203 -8.67 -3.66 -7.85
N ARG A 204 -8.49 -2.36 -7.54
CA ARG A 204 -8.31 -1.32 -8.56
C ARG A 204 -7.11 -1.59 -9.46
N TYR A 205 -5.99 -1.99 -8.88
CA TYR A 205 -4.78 -2.35 -9.60
C TYR A 205 -4.99 -3.54 -10.55
N TRP A 206 -5.67 -4.57 -10.09
CA TRP A 206 -5.94 -5.76 -10.89
C TRP A 206 -7.00 -5.56 -11.94
N LEU A 207 -8.14 -4.94 -11.59
CA LEU A 207 -9.40 -5.02 -12.29
C LEU A 207 -9.91 -3.66 -12.81
N GLY A 208 -9.24 -2.57 -12.44
CA GLY A 208 -9.74 -1.22 -12.68
C GLY A 208 -10.70 -0.72 -11.60
N ASN A 209 -11.23 0.48 -11.78
CA ASN A 209 -12.16 1.07 -10.82
C ASN A 209 -13.51 0.34 -10.86
N PRO A 210 -14.08 -0.07 -9.72
CA PRO A 210 -15.44 -0.59 -9.68
C PRO A 210 -16.47 0.53 -9.92
N ASP A 211 -17.66 0.17 -10.35
CA ASP A 211 -18.76 1.12 -10.56
C ASP A 211 -19.52 1.40 -9.27
N ARG A 212 -19.62 0.38 -8.40
CA ARG A 212 -20.37 0.43 -7.15
C ARG A 212 -19.70 -0.37 -6.06
N VAL A 213 -20.01 0.01 -4.81
CA VAL A 213 -19.64 -0.77 -3.62
C VAL A 213 -20.85 -0.92 -2.69
N PHE A 214 -21.00 -2.12 -2.12
CA PHE A 214 -21.85 -2.38 -0.97
C PHE A 214 -20.99 -2.90 0.18
N ALA A 215 -21.17 -2.34 1.39
CA ALA A 215 -20.38 -2.68 2.54
C ALA A 215 -21.24 -2.88 3.80
N SER A 216 -20.79 -3.81 4.65
CA SER A 216 -21.32 -4.05 5.98
C SER A 216 -20.16 -4.14 6.96
N THR A 217 -20.20 -3.34 8.01
CA THR A 217 -19.16 -3.35 9.04
C THR A 217 -19.75 -3.20 10.42
N THR A 218 -18.99 -3.66 11.41
CA THR A 218 -19.34 -3.52 12.82
C THR A 218 -18.07 -3.38 13.67
N LYS A 219 -18.25 -2.80 14.86
CA LYS A 219 -17.20 -2.86 15.88
C LYS A 219 -16.89 -4.32 16.22
N ASP A 220 -15.62 -4.65 16.34
CA ASP A 220 -15.20 -5.94 16.88
C ASP A 220 -15.40 -5.96 18.41
N PRO A 221 -16.30 -6.77 18.95
CA PRO A 221 -16.56 -6.82 20.39
C PRO A 221 -15.40 -7.40 21.20
N ARG A 222 -14.43 -8.04 20.54
CA ARG A 222 -13.25 -8.63 21.15
C ARG A 222 -12.13 -7.62 21.42
N THR A 223 -12.19 -6.42 20.79
CA THR A 223 -11.24 -5.33 21.02
C THR A 223 -11.69 -4.42 22.14
N LYS A 224 -10.73 -3.81 22.85
CA LYS A 224 -11.00 -3.01 24.08
C LYS A 224 -11.12 -1.50 23.83
N PHE A 225 -10.79 -1.02 22.63
CA PHE A 225 -10.87 0.39 22.26
C PHE A 225 -12.05 0.68 21.32
N SER A 226 -12.42 1.96 21.20
CA SER A 226 -13.55 2.37 20.37
C SER A 226 -13.17 2.43 18.89
N HIS A 227 -13.99 1.81 18.04
CA HIS A 227 -13.91 1.89 16.57
C HIS A 227 -15.25 1.44 15.96
N VAL A 228 -15.48 1.69 14.69
CA VAL A 228 -16.76 1.37 14.01
C VAL A 228 -16.66 0.22 13.01
N ASP A 229 -15.47 -0.16 12.59
CA ASP A 229 -15.21 -1.05 11.45
C ASP A 229 -14.15 -2.14 11.73
N GLY A 230 -14.21 -2.78 12.90
CA GLY A 230 -13.31 -3.87 13.28
C GLY A 230 -13.55 -5.18 12.53
N VAL A 231 -14.79 -5.45 12.12
CA VAL A 231 -15.16 -6.50 11.17
C VAL A 231 -15.77 -5.82 9.95
N ASN A 232 -15.15 -5.97 8.79
CA ASN A 232 -15.48 -5.23 7.60
C ASN A 232 -15.66 -6.19 6.40
N LEU A 233 -16.83 -6.16 5.78
CA LEU A 233 -17.17 -6.93 4.59
C LEU A 233 -17.64 -6.00 3.49
N TYR A 234 -17.15 -6.20 2.25
CA TYR A 234 -17.63 -5.42 1.12
C TYR A 234 -17.62 -6.19 -0.19
N ILE A 235 -18.48 -5.75 -1.11
CA ILE A 235 -18.63 -6.24 -2.47
C ILE A 235 -18.43 -5.08 -3.42
N LEU A 236 -17.57 -5.26 -4.42
CA LEU A 236 -17.34 -4.34 -5.54
C LEU A 236 -18.08 -4.89 -6.76
N GLU A 237 -18.84 -4.03 -7.42
CA GLU A 237 -19.62 -4.35 -8.61
C GLU A 237 -19.05 -3.60 -9.81
N TYR A 238 -18.92 -4.33 -10.93
CA TYR A 238 -18.48 -3.81 -12.22
C TYR A 238 -19.58 -4.00 -13.24
N GLU A 239 -19.81 -3.04 -14.13
CA GLU A 239 -20.84 -3.11 -15.17
C GLU A 239 -20.63 -4.28 -16.14
N SER A 240 -19.39 -4.78 -16.26
CA SER A 240 -19.08 -6.00 -17.00
C SER A 240 -19.72 -7.28 -16.42
N GLY A 241 -20.32 -7.21 -15.23
CA GLY A 241 -20.85 -8.36 -14.50
C GLY A 241 -19.86 -8.99 -13.51
N MET A 242 -18.56 -8.64 -13.59
CA MET A 242 -17.54 -9.09 -12.65
C MET A 242 -17.86 -8.64 -11.20
N ARG A 243 -17.45 -9.44 -10.24
CA ARG A 243 -17.57 -9.12 -8.81
C ARG A 243 -16.23 -9.27 -8.11
N ALA A 244 -15.96 -8.39 -7.15
CA ALA A 244 -14.87 -8.58 -6.21
C ALA A 244 -15.41 -8.42 -4.79
N SER A 245 -14.83 -9.15 -3.84
CA SER A 245 -15.22 -9.05 -2.44
C SER A 245 -14.05 -9.24 -1.50
N SER A 246 -14.15 -8.60 -0.35
CA SER A 246 -13.20 -8.80 0.73
C SER A 246 -13.90 -8.84 2.09
N TRP A 247 -13.25 -9.48 3.03
CA TRP A 247 -13.51 -9.26 4.43
C TRP A 247 -12.20 -9.04 5.19
N ASP A 248 -12.28 -8.20 6.21
CA ASP A 248 -11.19 -7.87 7.11
C ASP A 248 -11.65 -8.11 8.55
N ASP A 249 -10.79 -8.70 9.35
CA ASP A 249 -11.00 -8.89 10.78
C ASP A 249 -9.73 -8.45 11.54
N VAL A 250 -9.89 -7.55 12.48
CA VAL A 250 -8.77 -7.03 13.28
C VAL A 250 -8.35 -7.95 14.42
N TRP A 251 -9.04 -9.05 14.61
CA TRP A 251 -8.73 -10.03 15.64
C TRP A 251 -7.92 -11.21 15.11
N THR A 252 -6.99 -11.72 15.90
CA THR A 252 -6.00 -12.71 15.47
C THR A 252 -6.18 -14.11 16.02
N GLY A 253 -7.27 -14.40 16.68
CA GLY A 253 -7.57 -15.75 17.12
C GLY A 253 -8.05 -15.85 18.57
N PRO A 254 -8.51 -17.02 19.00
CA PRO A 254 -9.23 -17.21 20.26
C PRO A 254 -8.35 -17.25 21.50
N ALA A 255 -7.06 -17.56 21.33
CA ALA A 255 -6.21 -17.88 22.47
C ALA A 255 -5.61 -16.64 23.12
N LYS A 256 -5.17 -15.65 22.33
CA LYS A 256 -4.45 -14.48 22.82
C LYS A 256 -4.48 -13.35 21.80
N GLU A 257 -4.86 -12.16 22.24
CA GLU A 257 -4.69 -10.95 21.45
C GLU A 257 -3.21 -10.74 21.15
N GLY A 258 -2.87 -10.48 19.88
CA GLY A 258 -1.49 -10.36 19.43
C GLY A 258 -0.81 -11.70 19.10
N SER A 259 -1.53 -12.83 19.15
CA SER A 259 -1.03 -14.10 18.65
C SER A 259 -0.84 -14.06 17.13
N GLY A 260 0.31 -14.55 16.66
CA GLY A 260 0.60 -14.69 15.23
C GLY A 260 -0.03 -15.92 14.57
N ASP A 261 -0.73 -16.77 15.33
CA ASP A 261 -1.10 -18.12 14.89
C ASP A 261 -2.20 -18.14 13.80
N ASP A 262 -2.99 -17.08 13.68
CA ASP A 262 -4.08 -17.01 12.71
C ASP A 262 -4.14 -15.67 11.96
N ILE A 263 -3.00 -15.03 11.78
CA ILE A 263 -2.86 -13.85 10.91
C ILE A 263 -2.63 -14.33 9.49
N TYR A 264 -3.39 -13.82 8.51
CA TYR A 264 -3.17 -14.13 7.11
C TYR A 264 -3.75 -13.08 6.16
N ILE A 265 -3.24 -13.06 4.95
CA ILE A 265 -3.87 -12.44 3.79
C ILE A 265 -3.89 -13.49 2.69
N ARG A 266 -5.08 -13.81 2.19
CA ARG A 266 -5.31 -14.77 1.10
C ARG A 266 -6.09 -14.09 -0.01
N TRP A 267 -5.78 -14.46 -1.24
CA TRP A 267 -6.49 -13.93 -2.40
C TRP A 267 -6.80 -15.02 -3.44
N ARG A 268 -7.83 -14.75 -4.24
CA ARG A 268 -8.26 -15.64 -5.32
C ARG A 268 -8.82 -14.81 -6.48
N ILE A 269 -8.54 -15.23 -7.72
CA ILE A 269 -9.06 -14.66 -8.95
C ILE A 269 -9.55 -15.80 -9.81
N GLU A 270 -10.79 -15.72 -10.29
CA GLU A 270 -11.42 -16.70 -11.16
C GLU A 270 -11.85 -16.04 -12.47
N GLY A 271 -11.52 -16.66 -13.55
CA GLY A 271 -11.93 -16.25 -14.89
C GLY A 271 -12.53 -17.41 -15.68
N THR A 272 -12.99 -17.11 -16.89
CA THR A 272 -13.68 -18.10 -17.76
C THR A 272 -12.75 -19.18 -18.32
N LYS A 273 -11.43 -18.98 -18.23
CA LYS A 273 -10.42 -19.91 -18.77
C LYS A 273 -9.40 -20.40 -17.75
N GLY A 274 -9.51 -19.97 -16.50
CA GLY A 274 -8.58 -20.38 -15.46
C GLY A 274 -8.79 -19.65 -14.15
N LEU A 275 -8.00 -19.99 -13.17
CA LEU A 275 -8.02 -19.36 -11.86
C LEU A 275 -6.61 -19.27 -11.26
N ALA A 276 -6.42 -18.29 -10.40
CA ALA A 276 -5.22 -18.12 -9.60
C ALA A 276 -5.61 -17.89 -8.13
N LYS A 277 -4.74 -18.31 -7.23
CA LYS A 277 -4.87 -18.07 -5.78
C LYS A 277 -3.50 -17.88 -5.15
N GLY A 278 -3.45 -17.20 -4.03
CA GLY A 278 -2.18 -16.99 -3.32
C GLY A 278 -2.36 -16.46 -1.92
N THR A 279 -1.21 -16.26 -1.28
CA THR A 279 -1.12 -15.66 0.06
C THR A 279 -0.06 -14.57 0.04
N ILE A 280 -0.21 -13.58 0.92
CA ILE A 280 0.86 -12.63 1.21
C ILE A 280 1.63 -13.11 2.42
N GLY A 281 2.95 -13.24 2.28
CA GLY A 281 3.85 -13.81 3.26
C GLY A 281 4.23 -12.87 4.41
N TRP A 282 3.22 -12.29 5.07
CA TRP A 282 3.43 -11.34 6.18
C TRP A 282 3.25 -11.95 7.59
N PRO A 283 2.42 -12.98 7.81
CA PRO A 283 1.95 -13.38 9.14
C PRO A 283 3.02 -13.70 10.16
N LYS A 284 4.18 -14.17 9.72
CA LYS A 284 5.28 -14.57 10.61
C LYS A 284 6.36 -13.50 10.77
N TYR A 285 6.11 -12.27 10.31
CA TYR A 285 7.08 -11.18 10.46
C TYR A 285 7.59 -11.10 11.92
N PRO A 286 8.90 -10.96 12.20
CA PRO A 286 10.00 -10.65 11.27
C PRO A 286 10.61 -11.85 10.51
N GLU A 287 10.08 -13.07 10.68
CA GLU A 287 10.50 -14.21 9.85
C GLU A 287 10.13 -13.94 8.39
N LYS A 288 11.09 -14.12 7.50
CA LYS A 288 10.89 -13.92 6.06
C LYS A 288 10.16 -15.11 5.44
N VAL A 289 8.88 -14.93 5.18
CA VAL A 289 8.05 -15.93 4.48
C VAL A 289 7.62 -15.33 3.15
N PRO A 290 8.03 -15.90 2.00
CA PRO A 290 7.61 -15.41 0.70
C PRO A 290 6.10 -15.55 0.50
N SER A 291 5.52 -14.60 -0.23
CA SER A 291 4.16 -14.70 -0.75
C SER A 291 4.04 -15.87 -1.72
N THR A 292 2.87 -16.47 -1.84
CA THR A 292 2.63 -17.60 -2.72
C THR A 292 1.68 -17.26 -3.86
N LEU A 293 1.81 -17.98 -4.97
CA LEU A 293 0.87 -17.98 -6.08
C LEU A 293 0.78 -19.37 -6.67
N ALA A 294 -0.45 -19.81 -6.94
CA ALA A 294 -0.71 -21.00 -7.75
C ALA A 294 -1.77 -20.64 -8.79
N PHE A 295 -1.64 -21.14 -10.00
CA PHE A 295 -2.63 -20.96 -11.05
C PHE A 295 -2.81 -22.20 -11.92
N THR A 296 -3.97 -22.29 -12.55
CA THR A 296 -4.28 -23.31 -13.57
C THR A 296 -5.18 -22.70 -14.64
N THR A 297 -5.12 -23.22 -15.84
CA THR A 297 -5.99 -22.85 -16.96
C THR A 297 -6.66 -24.08 -17.56
N ILE A 298 -7.70 -23.87 -18.36
CA ILE A 298 -8.39 -24.98 -19.04
C ILE A 298 -7.46 -25.77 -19.96
N SER A 299 -6.36 -25.18 -20.44
CA SER A 299 -5.35 -25.86 -21.27
C SER A 299 -4.39 -26.73 -20.48
N ASP A 300 -4.39 -26.65 -19.16
CA ASP A 300 -3.45 -27.39 -18.29
C ASP A 300 -4.00 -28.75 -17.86
N ASN A 301 -5.21 -29.13 -18.29
CA ASN A 301 -5.87 -30.40 -17.98
C ASN A 301 -5.87 -30.74 -16.46
N GLY A 302 -6.13 -29.75 -15.62
CA GLY A 302 -6.16 -29.89 -14.15
C GLY A 302 -4.80 -29.78 -13.46
N SER A 303 -3.71 -29.62 -14.19
CA SER A 303 -2.38 -29.36 -13.60
C SER A 303 -2.29 -27.95 -13.06
N TRP A 304 -1.56 -27.80 -11.96
CA TRP A 304 -1.32 -26.52 -11.33
C TRP A 304 0.14 -26.08 -11.49
N HIS A 305 0.34 -24.78 -11.66
CA HIS A 305 1.64 -24.12 -11.70
C HIS A 305 1.87 -23.39 -10.39
N PHE A 306 3.09 -23.48 -9.84
CA PHE A 306 3.50 -22.90 -8.57
C PHE A 306 4.77 -22.05 -8.76
N PRO A 307 4.68 -20.85 -9.35
CA PRO A 307 5.81 -19.93 -9.40
C PRO A 307 6.31 -19.64 -7.99
N SER A 308 7.62 -19.51 -7.83
CA SER A 308 8.24 -19.27 -6.52
C SER A 308 9.35 -18.22 -6.60
N TRP A 309 9.64 -17.59 -5.50
CA TRP A 309 10.64 -16.53 -5.32
C TRP A 309 11.07 -16.47 -3.85
N ASN A 310 12.13 -15.71 -3.56
CA ASN A 310 12.68 -15.56 -2.22
C ASN A 310 12.33 -14.21 -1.58
N GLU A 311 11.94 -13.23 -2.38
CA GLU A 311 11.56 -11.91 -1.90
C GLU A 311 10.26 -11.99 -1.08
N VAL A 312 10.11 -11.06 -0.14
CA VAL A 312 8.97 -11.00 0.79
C VAL A 312 8.27 -9.65 0.70
N TRP A 313 7.04 -9.58 1.19
CA TRP A 313 6.33 -8.31 1.21
C TRP A 313 7.08 -7.26 2.03
N PHE A 314 7.42 -7.56 3.28
CA PHE A 314 8.19 -6.70 4.17
C PHE A 314 9.63 -7.23 4.33
N PRO A 315 10.68 -6.48 3.93
CA PRO A 315 10.66 -5.10 3.43
C PRO A 315 10.65 -4.95 1.89
N ASP A 316 10.77 -6.03 1.10
CA ASP A 316 11.20 -5.96 -0.31
C ASP A 316 10.22 -5.20 -1.23
N ALA A 317 8.92 -5.22 -0.92
CA ALA A 317 7.91 -4.47 -1.69
C ALA A 317 8.12 -2.94 -1.64
N PHE A 318 8.76 -2.42 -0.59
CA PHE A 318 9.02 -0.98 -0.45
C PHE A 318 10.09 -0.46 -1.40
N VAL A 319 10.92 -1.35 -1.96
CA VAL A 319 11.78 -0.99 -3.10
C VAL A 319 10.94 -0.47 -4.26
N GLY A 320 9.82 -1.15 -4.54
CA GLY A 320 8.96 -0.82 -5.68
C GLY A 320 8.29 0.54 -5.56
N THR A 321 7.81 0.92 -4.38
CA THR A 321 7.14 2.21 -4.18
C THR A 321 8.10 3.38 -4.37
N MET A 322 9.31 3.31 -3.81
CA MET A 322 10.32 4.34 -4.01
C MET A 322 10.86 4.33 -5.45
N ALA A 323 11.09 3.15 -6.02
CA ALA A 323 11.57 3.05 -7.41
C ALA A 323 10.59 3.71 -8.39
N GLN A 324 9.27 3.53 -8.21
CA GLN A 324 8.25 4.19 -9.03
C GLN A 324 8.36 5.72 -8.97
N LEU A 325 8.55 6.28 -7.77
CA LEU A 325 8.75 7.72 -7.63
C LEU A 325 10.04 8.20 -8.30
N LEU A 326 11.15 7.50 -8.04
CA LEU A 326 12.45 7.88 -8.59
C LEU A 326 12.47 7.80 -10.13
N CYS A 327 11.91 6.72 -10.71
CA CYS A 327 11.75 6.59 -12.16
C CYS A 327 10.87 7.71 -12.74
N ALA A 328 9.76 8.03 -12.07
CA ALA A 328 8.87 9.09 -12.52
C ALA A 328 9.55 10.47 -12.50
N VAL A 329 10.32 10.78 -11.46
CA VAL A 329 11.11 12.02 -11.36
C VAL A 329 12.21 12.05 -12.42
N GLU A 330 12.89 10.94 -12.67
CA GLU A 330 13.95 10.84 -13.68
C GLU A 330 13.42 11.06 -15.10
N GLN A 331 12.25 10.51 -15.41
CA GLN A 331 11.65 10.48 -16.75
C GLN A 331 10.66 11.62 -17.02
N GLY A 332 10.27 12.37 -15.99
CA GLY A 332 9.22 13.39 -16.08
C GLY A 332 7.84 12.79 -16.35
N THR A 333 7.55 11.59 -15.82
CA THR A 333 6.31 10.86 -16.01
C THR A 333 5.50 10.76 -14.71
N GLU A 334 4.25 10.28 -14.80
CA GLU A 334 3.42 10.01 -13.64
C GLU A 334 3.65 8.58 -13.15
N PRO A 335 3.90 8.34 -11.84
CA PRO A 335 4.07 6.98 -11.31
C PRO A 335 2.74 6.21 -11.27
N GLU A 336 2.77 4.89 -11.37
CA GLU A 336 1.61 3.99 -11.26
C GLU A 336 0.82 4.21 -9.94
N ILE A 337 1.53 4.59 -8.89
CA ILE A 337 0.99 4.89 -7.56
C ILE A 337 0.89 6.40 -7.32
N SER A 338 0.58 7.18 -8.34
CA SER A 338 0.50 8.64 -8.22
C SER A 338 -0.57 9.10 -7.22
N GLY A 339 -0.40 10.32 -6.71
CA GLY A 339 -1.43 10.95 -5.89
C GLY A 339 -2.77 11.04 -6.62
N LYS A 340 -2.76 11.29 -7.93
CA LYS A 340 -3.96 11.34 -8.78
C LYS A 340 -4.67 9.98 -8.86
N ASP A 341 -3.93 8.88 -9.09
CA ASP A 341 -4.52 7.53 -9.06
C ASP A 341 -5.09 7.23 -7.67
N ASN A 342 -4.40 7.65 -6.61
CA ASN A 342 -4.81 7.39 -5.23
C ASN A 342 -6.11 8.08 -4.82
N LEU A 343 -6.51 9.19 -5.48
CA LEU A 343 -7.82 9.80 -5.25
C LEU A 343 -8.96 8.81 -5.44
N HIS A 344 -8.86 7.90 -6.41
CA HIS A 344 -9.86 6.85 -6.61
C HIS A 344 -9.87 5.82 -5.47
N THR A 345 -8.72 5.53 -4.87
CA THR A 345 -8.64 4.64 -3.70
C THR A 345 -9.30 5.30 -2.47
N ILE A 346 -9.03 6.59 -2.23
CA ILE A 346 -9.68 7.34 -1.12
C ILE A 346 -11.19 7.46 -1.38
N ALA A 347 -11.61 7.78 -2.59
CA ALA A 347 -13.03 7.83 -2.95
C ALA A 347 -13.73 6.48 -2.71
N LEU A 348 -13.06 5.37 -3.02
CA LEU A 348 -13.59 4.04 -2.77
C LEU A 348 -13.70 3.74 -1.26
N CYS A 349 -12.74 4.16 -0.43
CA CYS A 349 -12.84 4.07 1.03
C CYS A 349 -14.03 4.89 1.56
N GLU A 350 -14.23 6.11 1.08
CA GLU A 350 -15.41 6.92 1.46
C GLU A 350 -16.72 6.28 1.00
N ALA A 351 -16.75 5.69 -0.20
CA ALA A 351 -17.93 4.98 -0.69
C ALA A 351 -18.27 3.77 0.19
N VAL A 352 -17.27 3.02 0.67
CA VAL A 352 -17.43 1.94 1.65
C VAL A 352 -18.09 2.49 2.92
N MET A 353 -17.56 3.55 3.51
CA MET A 353 -18.12 4.15 4.73
C MET A 353 -19.53 4.71 4.51
N LYS A 354 -19.79 5.32 3.36
CA LYS A 354 -21.13 5.81 2.99
C LYS A 354 -22.12 4.65 2.84
N SER A 355 -21.69 3.53 2.24
CA SER A 355 -22.51 2.33 2.11
C SER A 355 -22.90 1.75 3.48
N VAL A 356 -21.96 1.70 4.41
CA VAL A 356 -22.20 1.26 5.80
C VAL A 356 -23.25 2.15 6.47
N LEU A 357 -23.12 3.46 6.36
CA LEU A 357 -24.03 4.43 6.99
C LEU A 357 -25.43 4.38 6.40
N THR A 358 -25.54 4.27 5.07
CA THR A 358 -26.82 4.31 4.36
C THR A 358 -27.46 2.94 4.19
N ARG A 359 -26.70 1.86 4.37
CA ARG A 359 -27.09 0.46 4.07
C ARG A 359 -27.51 0.28 2.60
N GLN A 360 -26.86 1.01 1.71
CA GLN A 360 -27.15 0.99 0.26
C GLN A 360 -25.87 0.75 -0.54
N SER A 361 -26.03 0.23 -1.75
CA SER A 361 -24.97 0.21 -2.76
C SER A 361 -24.68 1.62 -3.23
N ILE A 362 -23.43 2.04 -3.19
CA ILE A 362 -22.98 3.39 -3.53
C ILE A 362 -22.27 3.37 -4.88
N ARG A 363 -22.68 4.22 -5.83
CA ARG A 363 -21.94 4.47 -7.07
C ARG A 363 -20.72 5.35 -6.79
N LEU A 364 -19.58 5.01 -7.41
CA LEU A 364 -18.34 5.75 -7.18
C LEU A 364 -18.38 7.15 -7.82
N ASP A 365 -19.07 7.34 -8.94
CA ASP A 365 -19.26 8.64 -9.58
C ASP A 365 -20.06 9.63 -8.71
N SER A 366 -20.76 9.16 -7.67
CA SER A 366 -21.48 9.98 -6.70
C SER A 366 -20.61 10.45 -5.52
N ILE A 367 -19.34 10.11 -5.50
CA ILE A 367 -18.35 10.54 -4.49
C ILE A 367 -17.54 11.68 -5.10
N SER A 368 -17.75 12.88 -4.62
CA SER A 368 -17.17 14.13 -5.15
C SER A 368 -16.17 14.76 -4.15
#